data_b263c589ec61744ec413b8baaea9453c
#
_entry.id   b263c589ec61744ec413b8baaea9453c
#
_cell.length_a   1.000
_cell.length_b   1.000
_cell.length_c   1.000
_cell.angle_alpha   90.00
_cell.angle_beta   90.00
_cell.angle_gamma   90.00
#
_symmetry.space_group_name_H-M   'P 1'
#
loop_
_entity.id
_entity.type
_entity.pdbx_description
1 polymer ?
#
loop_
_entity_poly.entity_id
_entity_poly.type
_entity_poly.pdbx_seq_one_letter_code
_entity_poly.pdbx_strand_id
1 'polypeptide(L)'
;MATITSLGVGSGLDLTGLLDQLQEAERGKLAPITRQKEQQQDKISAYGQLQTSLNSFQDAVAKLNDPKLYQSLSANVRGDAIKATTSASALPGSYRVEVSQLATSGTLASNRITGEKNAALDLQGATAIRLNFGGADSVDIAIAPNSSLEAIRNAINAHKDAGVNATIINDGEGYRLALSSKATGADASIEGFSFVDTSQDPAATVAGPFSEDAATKRSGENAALTVNGIAISSAKNQIEGAIQGVTLNLAELSIAEGETATSTITVERDTLKQREAINDFVKAFNDLKGTIAKLTSFTGDSETAGELVGDSTVRTIESRLRNVLTGGVEGGELGTLNQLGITLQRDGKLAVDDDKLSDLVANNPQALSDFFAGDKKENGLAGKLSTTIDQMLSNNGVVKLAISGAENRVKSLDERFERMEVTIERTMSRYRSQFGQLDSMIAQMNSMSSYLTQQFDALNAQLGRKR
;
A
#
# COMPACT_ATOMS: atom_id res chain seq x y z
N MET A 1 14.62 -19.85 48.43
CA MET A 1 14.28 -21.06 49.20
C MET A 1 15.38 -22.07 48.91
N ALA A 2 16.04 -22.56 49.98
CA ALA A 2 17.15 -23.52 49.84
C ALA A 2 16.66 -24.82 49.19
N THR A 3 17.20 -25.12 48.06
CA THR A 3 17.00 -26.40 47.41
C THR A 3 17.68 -27.49 48.25
N ILE A 4 16.89 -28.38 48.84
CA ILE A 4 17.41 -29.52 49.53
C ILE A 4 17.97 -30.50 48.48
N THR A 5 19.25 -30.38 48.24
CA THR A 5 20.03 -31.23 47.32
C THR A 5 20.46 -32.57 47.96
N SER A 6 19.75 -33.05 48.98
CA SER A 6 20.15 -34.25 49.73
C SER A 6 19.15 -35.41 49.68
N LEU A 7 18.22 -35.38 48.70
CA LEU A 7 17.27 -36.47 48.53
C LEU A 7 18.01 -37.72 47.97
N GLY A 8 17.92 -38.84 48.66
CA GLY A 8 18.59 -40.08 48.28
C GLY A 8 19.98 -40.30 48.90
N VAL A 9 20.54 -39.29 49.58
CA VAL A 9 21.86 -39.45 50.27
C VAL A 9 21.76 -40.41 51.44
N GLY A 10 20.63 -40.42 52.17
CA GLY A 10 20.44 -41.31 53.31
C GLY A 10 20.11 -42.74 52.92
N SER A 11 19.43 -42.97 51.85
CA SER A 11 19.02 -44.28 51.37
C SER A 11 19.98 -44.91 50.36
N GLY A 12 20.82 -44.09 49.65
CA GLY A 12 21.63 -44.51 48.53
C GLY A 12 20.85 -44.76 47.23
N LEU A 13 19.56 -44.30 47.16
CA LEU A 13 18.70 -44.45 46.00
C LEU A 13 18.70 -43.15 45.18
N ASP A 14 18.61 -43.25 43.85
CA ASP A 14 18.43 -42.08 42.96
C ASP A 14 16.98 -41.59 43.01
N LEU A 15 16.58 -41.00 44.13
CA LEU A 15 15.25 -40.46 44.34
C LEU A 15 15.04 -39.16 43.53
N THR A 16 16.12 -38.49 43.17
CA THR A 16 16.07 -37.28 42.33
C THR A 16 15.72 -37.64 40.90
N GLY A 17 16.39 -38.61 40.30
CA GLY A 17 16.08 -39.10 38.96
C GLY A 17 14.67 -39.67 38.85
N LEU A 18 14.18 -40.34 39.90
CA LEU A 18 12.80 -40.83 39.94
C LEU A 18 11.77 -39.65 40.01
N LEU A 19 12.06 -38.59 40.77
CA LEU A 19 11.22 -37.39 40.80
C LEU A 19 11.18 -36.68 39.45
N ASP A 20 12.30 -36.58 38.75
CA ASP A 20 12.37 -35.96 37.43
C ASP A 20 11.54 -36.74 36.40
N GLN A 21 11.61 -38.09 36.43
CA GLN A 21 10.77 -38.93 35.57
C GLN A 21 9.27 -38.76 35.88
N LEU A 22 8.90 -38.69 37.17
CA LEU A 22 7.52 -38.43 37.57
C LEU A 22 7.04 -37.03 37.12
N GLN A 23 7.92 -36.04 37.21
CA GLN A 23 7.62 -34.69 36.74
C GLN A 23 7.39 -34.65 35.23
N GLU A 24 8.21 -35.35 34.45
CA GLU A 24 8.04 -35.46 33.00
C GLU A 24 6.74 -36.16 32.63
N ALA A 25 6.41 -37.28 33.34
CA ALA A 25 5.14 -37.98 33.16
C ALA A 25 3.92 -37.07 33.47
N GLU A 26 3.99 -36.34 34.59
CA GLU A 26 2.92 -35.37 34.94
C GLU A 26 2.81 -34.22 33.94
N ARG A 27 3.94 -33.64 33.45
CA ARG A 27 3.96 -32.64 32.41
C ARG A 27 3.41 -33.15 31.07
N GLY A 28 3.54 -34.42 30.78
CA GLY A 28 2.93 -35.06 29.61
C GLY A 28 1.42 -34.83 29.53
N LYS A 29 0.73 -34.58 30.65
CA LYS A 29 -0.70 -34.21 30.69
C LYS A 29 -1.03 -32.84 30.11
N LEU A 30 -0.02 -31.95 29.94
CA LEU A 30 -0.16 -30.66 29.32
C LEU A 30 -0.20 -30.74 27.77
N ALA A 31 0.45 -31.74 27.17
CA ALA A 31 0.57 -31.89 25.74
C ALA A 31 -0.77 -31.89 24.97
N PRO A 32 -1.86 -32.53 25.46
CA PRO A 32 -3.16 -32.45 24.79
C PRO A 32 -3.75 -31.04 24.82
N ILE A 33 -3.52 -30.27 25.91
CA ILE A 33 -4.02 -28.88 26.03
C ILE A 33 -3.25 -27.96 25.05
N THR A 34 -1.93 -28.13 24.99
CA THR A 34 -1.08 -27.38 24.05
C THR A 34 -1.48 -27.64 22.60
N ARG A 35 -1.67 -28.89 22.19
CA ARG A 35 -2.15 -29.26 20.85
C ARG A 35 -3.51 -28.65 20.54
N GLN A 36 -4.47 -28.66 21.48
CA GLN A 36 -5.77 -28.02 21.27
C GLN A 36 -5.65 -26.49 21.11
N LYS A 37 -4.74 -25.85 21.85
CA LYS A 37 -4.46 -24.43 21.72
C LYS A 37 -3.88 -24.10 20.36
N GLU A 38 -2.86 -24.84 19.91
CA GLU A 38 -2.26 -24.71 18.57
C GLU A 38 -3.32 -24.84 17.47
N GLN A 39 -4.18 -25.86 17.54
CA GLN A 39 -5.28 -26.03 16.60
C GLN A 39 -6.26 -24.84 16.56
N GLN A 40 -6.53 -24.18 17.70
CA GLN A 40 -7.36 -23.00 17.71
C GLN A 40 -6.64 -21.77 17.12
N GLN A 41 -5.33 -21.63 17.35
CA GLN A 41 -4.49 -20.58 16.77
C GLN A 41 -4.40 -20.74 15.25
N ASP A 42 -4.26 -21.97 14.76
CA ASP A 42 -4.27 -22.27 13.32
C ASP A 42 -5.61 -21.90 12.68
N LYS A 43 -6.74 -22.20 13.37
CA LYS A 43 -8.07 -21.73 12.91
C LYS A 43 -8.20 -20.23 12.86
N ILE A 44 -7.68 -19.51 13.85
CA ILE A 44 -7.68 -18.04 13.84
C ILE A 44 -6.89 -17.52 12.63
N SER A 45 -5.72 -18.10 12.37
CA SER A 45 -4.90 -17.76 11.21
C SER A 45 -5.60 -18.06 9.88
N ALA A 46 -6.28 -19.19 9.79
CA ALA A 46 -7.05 -19.60 8.63
C ALA A 46 -8.26 -18.65 8.36
N TYR A 47 -8.97 -18.24 9.42
CA TYR A 47 -10.02 -17.22 9.28
C TYR A 47 -9.45 -15.86 8.87
N GLY A 48 -8.24 -15.49 9.31
CA GLY A 48 -7.53 -14.30 8.85
C GLY A 48 -7.23 -14.33 7.35
N GLN A 49 -6.78 -15.48 6.83
CA GLN A 49 -6.59 -15.67 5.39
C GLN A 49 -7.91 -15.57 4.61
N LEU A 50 -8.97 -16.19 5.13
CA LEU A 50 -10.31 -16.11 4.54
C LEU A 50 -10.84 -14.68 4.51
N GLN A 51 -10.65 -13.92 5.60
CA GLN A 51 -11.02 -12.50 5.69
C GLN A 51 -10.26 -11.66 4.66
N THR A 52 -8.96 -11.88 4.50
CA THR A 52 -8.15 -11.19 3.49
C THR A 52 -8.64 -11.48 2.08
N SER A 53 -8.96 -12.73 1.76
CA SER A 53 -9.50 -13.11 0.45
C SER A 53 -10.89 -12.52 0.19
N LEU A 54 -11.74 -12.44 1.23
CA LEU A 54 -13.06 -11.78 1.13
C LEU A 54 -12.92 -10.28 0.90
N ASN A 55 -11.98 -9.59 1.57
CA ASN A 55 -11.70 -8.17 1.34
C ASN A 55 -11.20 -7.92 -0.09
N SER A 56 -10.27 -8.76 -0.59
CA SER A 56 -9.79 -8.63 -1.97
C SER A 56 -10.92 -8.84 -3.00
N PHE A 57 -11.83 -9.76 -2.73
CA PHE A 57 -13.02 -9.95 -3.55
C PHE A 57 -13.97 -8.74 -3.46
N GLN A 58 -14.16 -8.18 -2.27
CA GLN A 58 -14.96 -6.97 -2.06
C GLN A 58 -14.40 -5.76 -2.84
N ASP A 59 -13.08 -5.58 -2.85
CA ASP A 59 -12.43 -4.51 -3.62
C ASP A 59 -12.69 -4.64 -5.13
N ALA A 60 -12.64 -5.86 -5.66
CA ALA A 60 -12.96 -6.13 -7.06
C ALA A 60 -14.45 -5.88 -7.36
N VAL A 61 -15.35 -6.30 -6.46
CA VAL A 61 -16.80 -6.03 -6.54
C VAL A 61 -17.09 -4.52 -6.50
N ALA A 62 -16.40 -3.76 -5.65
CA ALA A 62 -16.58 -2.32 -5.51
C ALA A 62 -16.28 -1.56 -6.80
N LYS A 63 -15.27 -1.99 -7.58
CA LYS A 63 -14.97 -1.42 -8.90
C LYS A 63 -16.14 -1.56 -9.87
N LEU A 64 -16.84 -2.70 -9.87
CA LEU A 64 -18.01 -2.95 -10.71
C LEU A 64 -19.26 -2.22 -10.25
N ASN A 65 -19.31 -1.77 -8.99
CA ASN A 65 -20.43 -1.01 -8.43
C ASN A 65 -20.32 0.52 -8.70
N ASP A 66 -19.36 0.96 -9.49
CA ASP A 66 -19.20 2.34 -9.91
C ASP A 66 -19.76 2.54 -11.34
N PRO A 67 -20.88 3.24 -11.52
CA PRO A 67 -21.45 3.52 -12.85
C PRO A 67 -20.49 4.26 -13.79
N LYS A 68 -19.52 5.01 -13.24
CA LYS A 68 -18.50 5.72 -14.03
C LYS A 68 -17.59 4.79 -14.80
N LEU A 69 -17.40 3.55 -14.33
CA LEU A 69 -16.65 2.53 -15.05
C LEU A 69 -17.23 2.31 -16.46
N TYR A 70 -18.56 2.22 -16.56
CA TYR A 70 -19.28 1.92 -17.83
C TYR A 70 -19.43 3.13 -18.73
N GLN A 71 -19.19 4.34 -18.21
CA GLN A 71 -19.19 5.60 -18.93
C GLN A 71 -17.77 6.07 -19.25
N SER A 72 -16.74 5.35 -18.80
CA SER A 72 -15.36 5.72 -19.02
C SER A 72 -15.02 5.75 -20.51
N LEU A 73 -14.25 6.78 -20.88
CA LEU A 73 -13.74 6.96 -22.25
C LEU A 73 -12.23 6.84 -22.24
N SER A 74 -11.67 6.37 -23.33
CA SER A 74 -10.23 6.33 -23.59
C SER A 74 -9.89 7.22 -24.78
N ALA A 75 -8.69 7.79 -24.75
CA ALA A 75 -8.12 8.50 -25.89
C ALA A 75 -7.04 7.63 -26.51
N ASN A 76 -7.29 7.11 -27.69
CA ASN A 76 -6.29 6.39 -28.46
C ASN A 76 -5.61 7.40 -29.39
N VAL A 77 -4.29 7.57 -29.26
CA VAL A 77 -3.50 8.51 -30.05
C VAL A 77 -2.66 7.77 -31.07
N ARG A 78 -2.82 8.12 -32.32
CA ARG A 78 -1.95 7.67 -33.41
C ARG A 78 -1.04 8.85 -33.79
N GLY A 79 0.26 8.69 -33.67
CA GLY A 79 1.30 9.71 -33.83
C GLY A 79 1.99 10.01 -32.51
N ASP A 80 3.16 10.64 -32.57
CA ASP A 80 4.05 10.83 -31.40
C ASP A 80 4.04 12.27 -30.85
N ALA A 81 3.32 13.20 -31.52
CA ALA A 81 3.31 14.61 -31.16
C ALA A 81 2.64 14.92 -29.83
N ILE A 82 1.70 14.07 -29.42
CA ILE A 82 0.89 14.28 -28.22
C ILE A 82 0.60 12.98 -27.47
N LYS A 83 0.31 13.13 -26.19
CA LYS A 83 -0.45 12.14 -25.40
C LYS A 83 -1.77 12.77 -25.00
N ALA A 84 -2.83 11.98 -24.94
CA ALA A 84 -4.14 12.47 -24.54
C ALA A 84 -4.72 11.63 -23.41
N THR A 85 -5.45 12.29 -22.50
CA THR A 85 -6.24 11.64 -21.46
C THR A 85 -7.65 12.19 -21.50
N THR A 86 -8.63 11.37 -21.11
CA THR A 86 -10.05 11.74 -21.11
C THR A 86 -10.61 11.85 -19.70
N SER A 87 -11.59 12.72 -19.54
CA SER A 87 -12.45 12.81 -18.38
C SER A 87 -13.86 12.32 -18.71
N ALA A 88 -14.72 12.21 -17.71
CA ALA A 88 -16.12 11.80 -17.89
C ALA A 88 -16.97 12.78 -18.75
N SER A 89 -16.48 13.99 -19.00
CA SER A 89 -17.14 14.99 -19.84
C SER A 89 -16.72 14.94 -21.30
N ALA A 90 -15.79 14.05 -21.67
CA ALA A 90 -15.38 13.88 -23.06
C ALA A 90 -16.54 13.34 -23.93
N LEU A 91 -16.46 13.61 -25.21
CA LEU A 91 -17.41 13.06 -26.19
C LEU A 91 -16.67 12.16 -27.17
N PRO A 92 -17.24 11.00 -27.54
CA PRO A 92 -16.66 10.16 -28.57
C PRO A 92 -16.49 10.91 -29.88
N GLY A 93 -15.34 10.74 -30.52
CA GLY A 93 -15.04 11.42 -31.79
C GLY A 93 -13.58 11.25 -32.17
N SER A 94 -13.25 11.69 -33.39
CA SER A 94 -11.89 11.70 -33.92
C SER A 94 -11.44 13.15 -34.13
N TYR A 95 -10.25 13.47 -33.62
CA TYR A 95 -9.68 14.82 -33.64
C TYR A 95 -8.28 14.75 -34.25
N ARG A 96 -8.05 15.53 -35.28
CA ARG A 96 -6.73 15.73 -35.87
C ARG A 96 -6.04 16.87 -35.14
N VAL A 97 -4.87 16.60 -34.58
CA VAL A 97 -4.06 17.58 -33.87
C VAL A 97 -2.74 17.74 -34.60
N GLU A 98 -2.41 18.97 -34.96
CA GLU A 98 -1.15 19.36 -35.60
C GLU A 98 -0.42 20.31 -34.66
N VAL A 99 0.77 19.94 -34.21
CA VAL A 99 1.60 20.74 -33.30
C VAL A 99 2.73 21.36 -34.09
N SER A 100 2.81 22.66 -34.10
CA SER A 100 3.86 23.43 -34.79
C SER A 100 4.93 23.92 -33.82
N GLN A 101 4.60 24.10 -32.55
CA GLN A 101 5.52 24.70 -31.56
C GLN A 101 5.17 24.23 -30.16
N LEU A 102 6.18 24.00 -29.32
CA LEU A 102 6.02 23.75 -27.88
C LEU A 102 6.12 25.07 -27.09
N ALA A 103 5.44 25.12 -25.95
CA ALA A 103 5.67 26.17 -24.99
C ALA A 103 7.05 26.03 -24.36
N THR A 104 7.82 27.10 -24.36
CA THR A 104 9.16 27.18 -23.79
C THR A 104 9.23 28.19 -22.65
N SER A 105 10.21 28.05 -21.75
CA SER A 105 10.47 29.03 -20.69
C SER A 105 11.54 30.03 -21.11
N GLY A 106 11.39 31.27 -20.66
CA GLY A 106 12.39 32.33 -20.91
C GLY A 106 13.65 32.12 -20.06
N THR A 107 14.80 32.52 -20.61
CA THR A 107 16.08 32.58 -19.93
C THR A 107 16.83 33.88 -20.17
N LEU A 108 17.58 34.33 -19.16
CA LEU A 108 18.37 35.57 -19.23
C LEU A 108 19.54 35.46 -18.25
N ALA A 109 20.71 35.92 -18.63
CA ALA A 109 21.82 36.04 -17.69
C ALA A 109 22.32 37.51 -17.59
N SER A 110 23.01 37.79 -16.48
CA SER A 110 23.71 39.06 -16.31
C SER A 110 24.98 39.12 -17.16
N ASN A 111 25.47 40.32 -17.38
CA ASN A 111 26.87 40.52 -17.75
C ASN A 111 27.80 39.83 -16.73
N ARG A 112 29.01 39.59 -17.16
CA ARG A 112 30.05 38.96 -16.32
C ARG A 112 30.41 39.87 -15.15
N ILE A 113 30.44 39.28 -13.96
CA ILE A 113 30.82 39.91 -12.71
C ILE A 113 32.21 39.37 -12.34
N THR A 114 33.18 40.27 -12.23
CA THR A 114 34.54 39.90 -11.80
C THR A 114 34.64 39.93 -10.28
N GLY A 115 35.48 39.04 -9.70
CA GLY A 115 35.64 38.93 -8.25
C GLY A 115 34.97 37.68 -7.69
N GLU A 116 34.93 37.60 -6.35
CA GLU A 116 34.34 36.46 -5.68
C GLU A 116 32.84 36.56 -5.60
N LYS A 117 32.12 35.47 -5.84
CA LYS A 117 30.64 35.41 -5.84
C LYS A 117 30.00 35.78 -4.47
N ASN A 118 30.77 35.67 -3.39
CA ASN A 118 30.39 36.01 -2.03
C ASN A 118 30.90 37.37 -1.55
N ALA A 119 31.63 38.11 -2.39
CA ALA A 119 32.07 39.47 -2.10
C ALA A 119 30.89 40.43 -2.14
N ALA A 120 30.90 41.43 -1.24
CA ALA A 120 29.89 42.48 -1.23
C ALA A 120 29.97 43.30 -2.52
N LEU A 121 28.80 43.54 -3.11
CA LEU A 121 28.68 44.37 -4.33
C LEU A 121 28.28 45.80 -3.96
N ASP A 122 28.77 46.78 -4.73
CA ASP A 122 28.30 48.17 -4.61
C ASP A 122 26.93 48.29 -5.28
N LEU A 123 25.87 48.28 -4.49
CA LEU A 123 24.48 48.32 -4.98
C LEU A 123 24.05 49.71 -5.46
N GLN A 124 24.88 50.73 -5.30
CA GLN A 124 24.63 52.12 -5.79
C GLN A 124 23.24 52.69 -5.34
N GLY A 125 22.83 52.33 -4.13
CA GLY A 125 21.54 52.76 -3.55
C GLY A 125 20.35 51.89 -3.90
N ALA A 126 20.54 50.79 -4.62
CA ALA A 126 19.45 49.82 -4.88
C ALA A 126 19.01 49.12 -3.59
N THR A 127 17.72 49.04 -3.40
CA THR A 127 17.06 48.35 -2.30
C THR A 127 16.36 47.07 -2.76
N ALA A 128 16.11 46.92 -4.07
CA ALA A 128 15.51 45.75 -4.66
C ALA A 128 16.05 45.46 -6.06
N ILE A 129 15.94 44.21 -6.49
CA ILE A 129 16.04 43.82 -7.89
C ILE A 129 14.62 43.61 -8.45
N ARG A 130 14.31 44.32 -9.52
CA ARG A 130 13.03 44.19 -10.25
C ARG A 130 13.20 43.22 -11.38
N LEU A 131 12.31 42.21 -11.44
CA LEU A 131 12.21 41.26 -12.54
C LEU A 131 11.05 41.66 -13.44
N ASN A 132 11.29 41.74 -14.75
CA ASN A 132 10.29 42.10 -15.74
C ASN A 132 9.90 40.89 -16.57
N PHE A 133 8.59 40.69 -16.80
CA PHE A 133 8.05 39.57 -17.55
C PHE A 133 7.27 40.04 -18.78
N GLY A 134 7.06 39.13 -19.73
CA GLY A 134 6.47 39.47 -21.03
C GLY A 134 5.03 39.98 -20.99
N GLY A 135 4.21 39.49 -20.06
CA GLY A 135 2.79 39.86 -19.96
C GLY A 135 2.33 40.26 -18.56
N ALA A 136 3.16 40.07 -17.55
CA ALA A 136 2.80 40.29 -16.14
C ALA A 136 3.41 41.60 -15.61
N ASP A 137 2.89 42.07 -14.46
CA ASP A 137 3.53 43.10 -13.68
C ASP A 137 4.93 42.71 -13.24
N SER A 138 5.82 43.70 -13.08
CA SER A 138 7.17 43.45 -12.57
C SER A 138 7.12 43.01 -11.10
N VAL A 139 8.10 42.20 -10.69
CA VAL A 139 8.27 41.73 -9.32
C VAL A 139 9.50 42.34 -8.69
N ASP A 140 9.33 43.14 -7.62
CA ASP A 140 10.42 43.71 -6.83
C ASP A 140 10.82 42.79 -5.71
N ILE A 141 12.10 42.37 -5.68
CA ILE A 141 12.64 41.48 -4.67
C ILE A 141 13.67 42.25 -3.84
N ALA A 142 13.36 42.46 -2.58
CA ALA A 142 14.21 43.19 -1.65
C ALA A 142 15.59 42.56 -1.53
N ILE A 143 16.64 43.37 -1.57
CA ILE A 143 18.04 42.99 -1.37
C ILE A 143 18.63 43.82 -0.23
N ALA A 144 19.40 43.15 0.64
CA ALA A 144 20.07 43.83 1.75
C ALA A 144 21.24 44.69 1.26
N PRO A 145 21.59 45.82 1.94
CA PRO A 145 22.78 46.58 1.64
C PRO A 145 24.04 45.68 1.63
N ASN A 146 24.93 45.94 0.70
CA ASN A 146 26.17 45.15 0.50
C ASN A 146 25.93 43.65 0.19
N SER A 147 24.78 43.30 -0.40
CA SER A 147 24.52 41.93 -0.84
C SER A 147 25.57 41.46 -1.82
N SER A 148 26.02 40.22 -1.66
CA SER A 148 26.84 39.51 -2.65
C SER A 148 25.96 38.92 -3.75
N LEU A 149 26.58 38.45 -4.82
CA LEU A 149 25.88 37.75 -5.90
C LEU A 149 25.11 36.51 -5.36
N GLU A 150 25.70 35.78 -4.42
CA GLU A 150 25.03 34.66 -3.74
C GLU A 150 23.80 35.11 -2.91
N ALA A 151 23.93 36.25 -2.22
CA ALA A 151 22.82 36.78 -1.45
C ALA A 151 21.66 37.20 -2.35
N ILE A 152 21.94 37.85 -3.48
CA ILE A 152 20.91 38.25 -4.48
C ILE A 152 20.25 37.00 -5.06
N ARG A 153 21.00 35.97 -5.48
CA ARG A 153 20.45 34.68 -5.94
C ARG A 153 19.54 34.06 -4.90
N ASN A 154 19.99 34.03 -3.62
CA ASN A 154 19.21 33.45 -2.54
C ASN A 154 17.90 34.24 -2.27
N ALA A 155 17.96 35.57 -2.33
CA ALA A 155 16.79 36.43 -2.17
C ALA A 155 15.76 36.15 -3.29
N ILE A 156 16.19 36.03 -4.54
CA ILE A 156 15.32 35.70 -5.68
C ILE A 156 14.68 34.32 -5.46
N ASN A 157 15.46 33.30 -5.11
CA ASN A 157 14.95 31.96 -4.95
C ASN A 157 14.05 31.76 -3.71
N ALA A 158 14.24 32.58 -2.68
CA ALA A 158 13.40 32.59 -1.48
C ALA A 158 12.06 33.32 -1.67
N HIS A 159 11.97 34.21 -2.68
CA HIS A 159 10.75 34.95 -2.93
C HIS A 159 9.70 34.05 -3.61
N LYS A 160 8.51 33.93 -3.00
CA LYS A 160 7.46 33.01 -3.46
C LYS A 160 7.00 33.32 -4.89
N ASP A 161 6.85 34.59 -5.21
CA ASP A 161 6.30 35.06 -6.46
C ASP A 161 7.40 35.57 -7.43
N ALA A 162 8.65 35.13 -7.26
CA ALA A 162 9.76 35.54 -8.11
C ALA A 162 9.57 35.15 -9.59
N GLY A 163 8.73 34.19 -9.91
CA GLY A 163 8.47 33.74 -11.30
C GLY A 163 9.67 33.07 -11.97
N VAL A 164 10.87 33.16 -11.41
CA VAL A 164 12.12 32.60 -11.94
C VAL A 164 12.87 31.73 -10.92
N ASN A 165 13.73 30.88 -11.43
CA ASN A 165 14.82 30.26 -10.69
C ASN A 165 16.11 30.99 -11.01
N ALA A 166 16.88 31.38 -9.99
CA ALA A 166 18.17 32.04 -10.13
C ALA A 166 19.31 31.06 -9.82
N THR A 167 20.36 31.07 -10.64
CA THR A 167 21.59 30.31 -10.42
C THR A 167 22.80 31.19 -10.74
N ILE A 168 23.97 30.79 -10.25
CA ILE A 168 25.24 31.44 -10.58
C ILE A 168 26.03 30.50 -11.47
N ILE A 169 26.39 31.00 -12.66
CA ILE A 169 27.23 30.28 -13.62
C ILE A 169 28.63 30.89 -13.61
N ASN A 170 29.65 30.07 -13.49
CA ASN A 170 31.03 30.46 -13.70
C ASN A 170 31.45 30.08 -15.13
N ASP A 171 31.77 31.08 -15.95
CA ASP A 171 32.16 30.90 -17.35
C ASP A 171 33.71 30.75 -17.55
N GLY A 172 34.42 30.60 -16.44
CA GLY A 172 35.91 30.48 -16.43
C GLY A 172 36.64 31.82 -16.32
N GLU A 173 35.97 32.92 -16.57
CA GLU A 173 36.53 34.30 -16.49
C GLU A 173 35.77 35.17 -15.46
N GLY A 174 34.66 34.68 -14.91
CA GLY A 174 33.87 35.36 -13.91
C GLY A 174 32.55 34.65 -13.63
N TYR A 175 31.67 35.34 -12.91
CA TYR A 175 30.36 34.83 -12.52
C TYR A 175 29.26 35.58 -13.21
N ARG A 176 28.15 34.88 -13.53
CA ARG A 176 26.93 35.44 -14.06
C ARG A 176 25.73 34.98 -13.24
N LEU A 177 24.80 35.88 -12.97
CA LEU A 177 23.47 35.55 -12.47
C LEU A 177 22.64 35.07 -13.65
N ALA A 178 22.26 33.80 -13.67
CA ALA A 178 21.38 33.26 -14.70
C ALA A 178 19.97 33.05 -14.10
N LEU A 179 18.98 33.56 -14.83
CA LEU A 179 17.56 33.49 -14.50
C LEU A 179 16.87 32.57 -15.51
N SER A 180 15.96 31.72 -15.04
CA SER A 180 15.11 30.89 -15.88
C SER A 180 13.69 30.96 -15.36
N SER A 181 12.73 31.29 -16.22
CA SER A 181 11.32 31.34 -15.87
C SER A 181 10.83 29.97 -15.35
N LYS A 182 10.08 29.95 -14.26
CA LYS A 182 9.50 28.72 -13.68
C LYS A 182 8.38 28.14 -14.53
N ALA A 183 7.66 28.99 -15.23
CA ALA A 183 6.59 28.63 -16.15
C ALA A 183 7.02 28.83 -17.59
N THR A 184 6.40 28.12 -18.50
CA THR A 184 6.50 28.32 -19.96
C THR A 184 5.54 29.38 -20.42
N GLY A 185 5.71 29.81 -21.66
CA GLY A 185 4.84 30.79 -22.33
C GLY A 185 5.41 32.19 -22.36
N ALA A 186 4.93 32.99 -23.30
CA ALA A 186 5.40 34.34 -23.54
C ALA A 186 5.19 35.28 -22.34
N ASP A 187 4.04 35.20 -21.68
CA ASP A 187 3.71 36.06 -20.55
C ASP A 187 4.57 35.78 -19.30
N ALA A 188 4.96 34.53 -19.09
CA ALA A 188 5.82 34.11 -17.98
C ALA A 188 7.32 34.25 -18.28
N SER A 189 7.67 34.64 -19.50
CA SER A 189 9.05 34.83 -19.95
C SER A 189 9.73 35.95 -19.19
N ILE A 190 10.89 35.67 -18.57
CA ILE A 190 11.77 36.72 -18.06
C ILE A 190 12.30 37.55 -19.23
N GLU A 191 11.96 38.82 -19.26
CA GLU A 191 12.32 39.74 -20.33
C GLU A 191 13.47 40.65 -19.95
N GLY A 192 13.66 40.89 -18.65
CA GLY A 192 14.73 41.73 -18.16
C GLY A 192 14.77 41.79 -16.64
N PHE A 193 15.83 42.40 -16.11
CA PHE A 193 15.88 42.79 -14.71
C PHE A 193 16.53 44.17 -14.57
N SER A 194 16.18 44.91 -13.54
CA SER A 194 16.79 46.20 -13.19
C SER A 194 16.94 46.31 -11.67
N PHE A 195 17.80 47.23 -11.24
CA PHE A 195 17.90 47.57 -9.84
C PHE A 195 17.06 48.81 -9.54
N VAL A 196 16.36 48.81 -8.42
CA VAL A 196 15.43 49.88 -8.04
C VAL A 196 15.64 50.31 -6.58
N ASP A 197 15.38 51.58 -6.33
CA ASP A 197 15.22 52.12 -4.99
C ASP A 197 13.72 52.21 -4.67
N THR A 198 13.27 51.32 -3.80
CA THR A 198 11.87 51.23 -3.37
C THR A 198 11.52 52.18 -2.22
N SER A 199 12.47 52.98 -1.75
CA SER A 199 12.20 54.05 -0.77
C SER A 199 11.45 55.26 -1.39
N GLN A 200 11.43 55.32 -2.70
CA GLN A 200 10.69 56.33 -3.48
C GLN A 200 9.38 55.74 -4.01
N ASP A 201 8.37 56.59 -4.21
CA ASP A 201 7.08 56.22 -4.79
C ASP A 201 6.76 57.18 -5.99
N PRO A 202 6.76 56.68 -7.24
CA PRO A 202 7.09 55.29 -7.65
C PRO A 202 8.57 54.94 -7.47
N ALA A 203 8.87 53.63 -7.28
CA ALA A 203 10.23 53.12 -7.13
C ALA A 203 11.12 53.53 -8.32
N ALA A 204 12.25 54.19 -8.03
CA ALA A 204 13.16 54.69 -9.04
C ALA A 204 14.15 53.61 -9.51
N THR A 205 14.35 53.51 -10.82
CA THR A 205 15.44 52.71 -11.38
C THR A 205 16.78 53.36 -11.08
N VAL A 206 17.70 52.60 -10.51
CA VAL A 206 19.06 53.03 -10.19
C VAL A 206 20.09 52.18 -10.95
N ALA A 207 21.30 52.71 -11.09
CA ALA A 207 22.40 51.92 -11.58
C ALA A 207 22.65 50.77 -10.59
N GLY A 208 22.84 49.57 -11.09
CA GLY A 208 23.11 48.38 -10.25
C GLY A 208 24.57 47.91 -10.40
N PRO A 209 24.96 46.95 -9.60
CA PRO A 209 26.32 46.37 -9.63
C PRO A 209 26.61 45.58 -10.94
N PHE A 210 25.56 45.20 -11.65
CA PHE A 210 25.64 44.49 -12.94
C PHE A 210 24.34 44.72 -13.73
N SER A 211 24.39 44.47 -15.03
CA SER A 211 23.24 44.58 -15.94
C SER A 211 22.95 43.27 -16.64
N GLU A 212 21.85 43.21 -17.35
CA GLU A 212 21.53 42.06 -18.20
C GLU A 212 22.46 41.95 -19.40
N ASP A 213 22.70 40.71 -19.86
CA ASP A 213 23.37 40.42 -21.12
C ASP A 213 22.34 39.99 -22.17
N ALA A 214 21.97 40.95 -23.03
CA ALA A 214 20.94 40.76 -24.07
C ALA A 214 21.27 39.57 -25.02
N ALA A 215 22.57 39.22 -25.18
CA ALA A 215 22.95 38.10 -26.02
C ALA A 215 22.56 36.74 -25.44
N THR A 216 22.32 36.67 -24.12
CA THR A 216 21.90 35.43 -23.40
C THR A 216 20.39 35.31 -23.33
N LYS A 217 19.65 36.32 -23.70
CA LYS A 217 18.19 36.32 -23.62
C LYS A 217 17.60 35.32 -24.61
N ARG A 218 16.71 34.49 -24.09
CA ARG A 218 15.83 33.60 -24.85
C ARG A 218 14.42 33.82 -24.31
N SER A 219 13.55 34.44 -25.12
CA SER A 219 12.15 34.63 -24.71
C SER A 219 11.41 33.29 -24.68
N GLY A 220 10.56 33.13 -23.70
CA GLY A 220 9.65 32.01 -23.64
C GLY A 220 8.54 32.16 -24.68
N GLU A 221 8.09 31.06 -25.22
CA GLU A 221 7.10 31.03 -26.28
C GLU A 221 5.90 30.19 -25.88
N ASN A 222 4.71 30.54 -26.43
CA ASN A 222 3.51 29.72 -26.24
C ASN A 222 3.55 28.50 -27.19
N ALA A 223 2.96 27.41 -26.75
CA ALA A 223 2.65 26.30 -27.65
C ALA A 223 1.67 26.76 -28.73
N ALA A 224 1.90 26.32 -29.95
CA ALA A 224 1.02 26.53 -31.09
C ALA A 224 0.62 25.21 -31.73
N LEU A 225 -0.69 24.96 -31.84
CA LEU A 225 -1.26 23.76 -32.42
C LEU A 225 -2.57 24.07 -33.13
N THR A 226 -3.04 23.15 -33.96
CA THR A 226 -4.41 23.15 -34.44
C THR A 226 -5.16 21.88 -34.03
N VAL A 227 -6.45 22.03 -33.78
CA VAL A 227 -7.38 20.91 -33.60
C VAL A 227 -8.45 20.97 -34.66
N ASN A 228 -8.50 20.01 -35.54
CA ASN A 228 -9.39 20.02 -36.72
C ASN A 228 -9.29 21.33 -37.54
N GLY A 229 -8.08 21.89 -37.62
CA GLY A 229 -7.81 23.14 -38.31
C GLY A 229 -8.11 24.44 -37.50
N ILE A 230 -8.58 24.31 -36.25
CA ILE A 230 -8.80 25.47 -35.36
C ILE A 230 -7.50 25.72 -34.60
N ALA A 231 -6.96 26.93 -34.76
CA ALA A 231 -5.71 27.36 -34.12
C ALA A 231 -5.90 27.57 -32.62
N ILE A 232 -4.97 27.05 -31.83
CA ILE A 232 -4.92 27.12 -30.38
C ILE A 232 -3.53 27.58 -29.96
N SER A 233 -3.46 28.53 -29.04
CA SER A 233 -2.24 28.97 -28.38
C SER A 233 -2.35 28.69 -26.88
N SER A 234 -1.29 28.19 -26.27
CA SER A 234 -1.27 27.84 -24.84
C SER A 234 0.08 28.19 -24.22
N ALA A 235 0.08 28.81 -23.05
CA ALA A 235 1.30 29.05 -22.29
C ALA A 235 1.93 27.77 -21.74
N LYS A 236 1.24 26.62 -21.81
CA LYS A 236 1.69 25.34 -21.27
C LYS A 236 1.64 24.25 -22.32
N ASN A 237 2.50 23.22 -22.16
CA ASN A 237 2.46 22.01 -22.98
C ASN A 237 1.38 21.00 -22.53
N GLN A 238 0.80 21.19 -21.35
CA GLN A 238 -0.41 20.50 -20.93
C GLN A 238 -1.60 21.43 -21.18
N ILE A 239 -2.48 21.03 -22.11
CA ILE A 239 -3.58 21.86 -22.60
C ILE A 239 -4.89 21.20 -22.21
N GLU A 240 -5.66 21.90 -21.42
CA GLU A 240 -7.01 21.53 -21.00
C GLU A 240 -8.04 22.39 -21.73
N GLY A 241 -9.21 21.83 -22.05
CA GLY A 241 -10.31 22.57 -22.64
C GLY A 241 -10.21 22.85 -24.15
N ALA A 242 -9.11 22.53 -24.83
CA ALA A 242 -9.01 22.58 -26.28
C ALA A 242 -10.00 21.61 -26.96
N ILE A 243 -10.23 20.47 -26.36
CA ILE A 243 -11.29 19.51 -26.70
C ILE A 243 -12.04 19.23 -25.40
N GLN A 244 -13.37 19.30 -25.41
CA GLN A 244 -14.18 19.10 -24.21
C GLN A 244 -13.83 17.74 -23.56
N GLY A 245 -13.41 17.79 -22.29
CA GLY A 245 -13.09 16.61 -21.50
C GLY A 245 -11.82 15.85 -21.90
N VAL A 246 -10.99 16.42 -22.78
CA VAL A 246 -9.70 15.84 -23.17
C VAL A 246 -8.58 16.78 -22.75
N THR A 247 -7.57 16.23 -22.08
CA THR A 247 -6.32 16.92 -21.76
C THR A 247 -5.25 16.44 -22.73
N LEU A 248 -4.65 17.39 -23.44
CA LEU A 248 -3.55 17.15 -24.37
C LEU A 248 -2.22 17.42 -23.64
N ASN A 249 -1.28 16.48 -23.75
CA ASN A 249 0.11 16.68 -23.31
C ASN A 249 0.98 16.65 -24.56
N LEU A 250 1.55 17.81 -24.93
CA LEU A 250 2.44 17.91 -26.07
C LEU A 250 3.76 17.22 -25.74
N ALA A 251 4.21 16.35 -26.65
CA ALA A 251 5.48 15.66 -26.53
C ALA A 251 6.60 16.49 -27.14
N GLU A 252 7.83 16.16 -26.79
CA GLU A 252 9.02 16.74 -27.43
C GLU A 252 9.00 16.40 -28.93
N LEU A 253 9.06 17.44 -29.75
CA LEU A 253 8.95 17.28 -31.21
C LEU A 253 10.34 17.07 -31.78
N SER A 254 10.54 15.94 -32.44
CA SER A 254 11.70 15.67 -33.31
C SER A 254 11.42 16.10 -34.77
N ILE A 255 10.91 17.31 -34.95
CA ILE A 255 10.64 17.88 -36.27
C ILE A 255 11.60 19.02 -36.55
N ALA A 256 11.91 19.21 -37.84
CA ALA A 256 12.70 20.37 -38.28
C ALA A 256 11.92 21.66 -38.03
N GLU A 257 12.65 22.79 -37.88
CA GLU A 257 12.05 24.12 -37.71
C GLU A 257 11.14 24.44 -38.93
N GLY A 258 9.87 24.74 -38.66
CA GLY A 258 8.86 25.04 -39.69
C GLY A 258 8.03 23.84 -40.16
N GLU A 259 8.28 22.64 -39.67
CA GLU A 259 7.43 21.46 -39.91
C GLU A 259 6.36 21.31 -38.80
N THR A 260 5.31 20.52 -39.08
CA THR A 260 4.25 20.19 -38.13
C THR A 260 4.20 18.71 -37.86
N ALA A 261 4.10 18.34 -36.58
CA ALA A 261 3.84 16.96 -36.21
C ALA A 261 2.32 16.71 -36.09
N THR A 262 1.84 15.74 -36.85
CA THR A 262 0.41 15.41 -36.88
C THR A 262 0.13 14.17 -36.02
N SER A 263 -0.88 14.27 -35.17
CA SER A 263 -1.46 13.14 -34.44
C SER A 263 -2.96 13.09 -34.60
N THR A 264 -3.53 11.90 -34.55
CA THR A 264 -4.98 11.70 -34.53
C THR A 264 -5.39 11.10 -33.20
N ILE A 265 -6.30 11.76 -32.50
CA ILE A 265 -6.91 11.28 -31.26
C ILE A 265 -8.26 10.66 -31.60
N THR A 266 -8.47 9.42 -31.22
CA THR A 266 -9.79 8.78 -31.24
C THR A 266 -10.26 8.65 -29.81
N VAL A 267 -11.32 9.39 -29.46
CA VAL A 267 -12.00 9.25 -28.16
C VAL A 267 -13.12 8.23 -28.33
N GLU A 268 -13.04 7.16 -27.61
CA GLU A 268 -13.98 6.06 -27.67
C GLU A 268 -14.26 5.49 -26.27
N ARG A 269 -15.23 4.58 -26.14
CA ARG A 269 -15.50 3.93 -24.87
C ARG A 269 -14.32 3.08 -24.43
N ASP A 270 -13.98 3.14 -23.16
CA ASP A 270 -12.88 2.37 -22.57
C ASP A 270 -13.32 0.93 -22.30
N THR A 271 -13.44 0.18 -23.37
CA THR A 271 -13.85 -1.24 -23.34
C THR A 271 -12.81 -2.11 -22.62
N LEU A 272 -11.53 -1.73 -22.68
CA LEU A 272 -10.46 -2.47 -22.02
C LEU A 272 -10.60 -2.41 -20.50
N LYS A 273 -10.79 -1.21 -19.95
CA LYS A 273 -10.96 -1.01 -18.52
C LYS A 273 -12.17 -1.74 -17.93
N GLN A 274 -13.27 -1.78 -18.67
CA GLN A 274 -14.47 -2.53 -18.28
C GLN A 274 -14.20 -4.04 -18.26
N ARG A 275 -13.54 -4.58 -19.30
CA ARG A 275 -13.18 -5.99 -19.38
C ARG A 275 -12.20 -6.38 -18.26
N GLU A 276 -11.19 -5.56 -18.01
CA GLU A 276 -10.23 -5.76 -16.92
C GLU A 276 -10.94 -5.82 -15.55
N ALA A 277 -11.85 -4.89 -15.26
CA ALA A 277 -12.59 -4.90 -14.01
C ALA A 277 -13.46 -6.16 -13.84
N ILE A 278 -14.10 -6.64 -14.92
CA ILE A 278 -14.90 -7.88 -14.90
C ILE A 278 -13.98 -9.11 -14.73
N ASN A 279 -12.84 -9.14 -15.41
CA ASN A 279 -11.87 -10.22 -15.26
C ASN A 279 -11.23 -10.22 -13.84
N ASP A 280 -10.95 -9.05 -13.28
CA ASP A 280 -10.49 -8.90 -11.89
C ASP A 280 -11.52 -9.48 -10.90
N PHE A 281 -12.79 -9.20 -11.12
CA PHE A 281 -13.89 -9.77 -10.31
C PHE A 281 -13.90 -11.30 -10.37
N VAL A 282 -13.84 -11.87 -11.58
CA VAL A 282 -13.81 -13.33 -11.76
C VAL A 282 -12.57 -13.94 -11.11
N LYS A 283 -11.42 -13.32 -11.33
CA LYS A 283 -10.16 -13.76 -10.71
C LYS A 283 -10.23 -13.72 -9.20
N ALA A 284 -10.65 -12.60 -8.61
CA ALA A 284 -10.74 -12.44 -7.15
C ALA A 284 -11.71 -13.44 -6.52
N PHE A 285 -12.84 -13.72 -7.17
CA PHE A 285 -13.74 -14.80 -6.74
C PHE A 285 -13.08 -16.19 -6.81
N ASN A 286 -12.37 -16.49 -7.90
CA ASN A 286 -11.67 -17.76 -8.07
C ASN A 286 -10.52 -17.92 -7.06
N ASP A 287 -9.82 -16.86 -6.72
CA ASP A 287 -8.78 -16.84 -5.69
C ASP A 287 -9.39 -17.09 -4.30
N LEU A 288 -10.54 -16.48 -4.00
CA LEU A 288 -11.30 -16.76 -2.77
C LEU A 288 -11.72 -18.25 -2.72
N LYS A 289 -12.25 -18.79 -3.83
CA LYS A 289 -12.60 -20.22 -3.92
C LYS A 289 -11.38 -21.12 -3.74
N GLY A 290 -10.23 -20.74 -4.30
CA GLY A 290 -8.96 -21.43 -4.11
C GLY A 290 -8.52 -21.44 -2.64
N THR A 291 -8.62 -20.28 -1.97
CA THR A 291 -8.33 -20.16 -0.53
C THR A 291 -9.26 -21.05 0.30
N ILE A 292 -10.56 -21.02 0.04
CA ILE A 292 -11.54 -21.89 0.73
C ILE A 292 -11.20 -23.35 0.49
N ALA A 293 -10.94 -23.76 -0.74
CA ALA A 293 -10.61 -25.13 -1.07
C ALA A 293 -9.34 -25.63 -0.34
N LYS A 294 -8.31 -24.77 -0.21
CA LYS A 294 -7.10 -25.07 0.55
C LYS A 294 -7.40 -25.24 2.03
N LEU A 295 -8.13 -24.31 2.64
CA LEU A 295 -8.45 -24.31 4.06
C LEU A 295 -9.41 -25.43 4.48
N THR A 296 -10.16 -26.00 3.52
CA THR A 296 -11.11 -27.10 3.75
C THR A 296 -10.70 -28.42 3.10
N SER A 297 -9.47 -28.51 2.57
CA SER A 297 -8.98 -29.72 1.91
C SER A 297 -8.89 -30.89 2.88
N PHE A 298 -9.25 -32.09 2.43
CA PHE A 298 -9.09 -33.32 3.19
C PHE A 298 -8.60 -34.45 2.27
N THR A 299 -7.37 -34.89 2.51
CA THR A 299 -6.71 -35.93 1.69
C THR A 299 -6.76 -37.33 2.30
N GLY A 300 -7.54 -37.49 3.36
CA GLY A 300 -7.64 -38.77 4.11
C GLY A 300 -6.73 -38.86 5.32
N ASP A 301 -5.83 -37.96 5.52
CA ASP A 301 -4.97 -37.81 6.68
C ASP A 301 -5.31 -36.54 7.46
N SER A 302 -5.46 -36.67 8.79
CA SER A 302 -5.78 -35.55 9.67
C SER A 302 -4.60 -34.59 9.86
N GLU A 303 -3.36 -35.01 9.63
CA GLU A 303 -2.17 -34.16 9.76
C GLU A 303 -2.01 -33.21 8.54
N THR A 304 -2.59 -33.58 7.40
CA THR A 304 -2.58 -32.80 6.16
C THR A 304 -3.91 -32.13 5.84
N ALA A 305 -4.89 -32.26 6.76
CA ALA A 305 -6.20 -31.66 6.60
C ALA A 305 -6.12 -30.13 6.76
N GLY A 306 -6.89 -29.40 5.95
CA GLY A 306 -7.04 -27.94 6.10
C GLY A 306 -7.67 -27.58 7.44
N GLU A 307 -7.28 -26.47 8.00
CA GLU A 307 -7.62 -26.02 9.36
C GLU A 307 -9.12 -25.79 9.57
N LEU A 308 -9.88 -25.58 8.48
CA LEU A 308 -11.32 -25.33 8.47
C LEU A 308 -12.14 -26.47 7.86
N VAL A 309 -11.60 -27.70 7.81
CA VAL A 309 -12.37 -28.88 7.36
C VAL A 309 -13.67 -29.02 8.16
N GLY A 310 -14.80 -29.12 7.45
CA GLY A 310 -16.13 -29.28 8.07
C GLY A 310 -16.66 -28.03 8.77
N ASP A 311 -16.00 -26.89 8.64
CA ASP A 311 -16.40 -25.65 9.30
C ASP A 311 -17.74 -25.11 8.76
N SER A 312 -18.65 -24.73 9.65
CA SER A 312 -19.97 -24.23 9.30
C SER A 312 -19.95 -22.78 8.81
N THR A 313 -18.98 -21.98 9.26
CA THR A 313 -18.81 -20.59 8.84
C THR A 313 -18.46 -20.52 7.37
N VAL A 314 -17.48 -21.35 6.94
CA VAL A 314 -17.06 -21.44 5.54
C VAL A 314 -18.23 -21.85 4.65
N ARG A 315 -19.00 -22.87 5.04
CA ARG A 315 -20.21 -23.30 4.29
C ARG A 315 -21.25 -22.20 4.19
N THR A 316 -21.44 -21.40 5.25
CA THR A 316 -22.36 -20.29 5.26
C THR A 316 -21.91 -19.21 4.27
N ILE A 317 -20.63 -18.86 4.25
CA ILE A 317 -20.03 -17.90 3.31
C ILE A 317 -20.27 -18.36 1.87
N GLU A 318 -19.88 -19.60 1.55
CA GLU A 318 -20.06 -20.16 0.20
C GLU A 318 -21.52 -20.16 -0.25
N SER A 319 -22.45 -20.56 0.64
CA SER A 319 -23.87 -20.58 0.33
C SER A 319 -24.40 -19.18 0.06
N ARG A 320 -24.06 -18.18 0.88
CA ARG A 320 -24.50 -16.80 0.69
C ARG A 320 -23.97 -16.20 -0.61
N LEU A 321 -22.67 -16.36 -0.89
CA LEU A 321 -22.08 -15.87 -2.14
C LEU A 321 -22.71 -16.55 -3.36
N ARG A 322 -22.88 -17.87 -3.32
CA ARG A 322 -23.55 -18.61 -4.39
C ARG A 322 -24.96 -18.12 -4.65
N ASN A 323 -25.75 -17.91 -3.60
CA ASN A 323 -27.12 -17.44 -3.72
C ASN A 323 -27.21 -16.08 -4.40
N VAL A 324 -26.29 -15.15 -4.09
CA VAL A 324 -26.24 -13.85 -4.76
C VAL A 324 -25.80 -13.98 -6.23
N LEU A 325 -24.77 -14.78 -6.53
CA LEU A 325 -24.27 -14.98 -7.89
C LEU A 325 -25.28 -15.66 -8.82
N THR A 326 -26.12 -16.56 -8.26
CA THR A 326 -27.17 -17.27 -9.04
C THR A 326 -28.54 -16.61 -8.99
N GLY A 327 -28.74 -15.65 -8.08
CA GLY A 327 -30.05 -15.02 -7.75
C GLY A 327 -30.40 -13.91 -8.69
N GLY A 328 -30.06 -13.70 -9.83
CA GLY A 328 -30.50 -12.72 -10.81
C GLY A 328 -30.57 -11.25 -10.35
N VAL A 329 -30.54 -10.36 -11.32
CA VAL A 329 -30.78 -8.92 -11.15
C VAL A 329 -32.05 -8.57 -11.92
N GLU A 330 -32.98 -7.88 -11.25
CA GLU A 330 -34.24 -7.45 -11.84
C GLU A 330 -34.11 -6.04 -12.41
N GLY A 331 -34.92 -5.74 -13.47
CA GLY A 331 -35.07 -4.38 -13.99
C GLY A 331 -34.17 -4.00 -15.15
N GLY A 332 -33.22 -4.83 -15.56
CA GLY A 332 -32.34 -4.60 -16.71
C GLY A 332 -32.56 -5.59 -17.86
N GLU A 333 -31.90 -5.36 -18.99
CA GLU A 333 -31.87 -6.27 -20.16
C GLU A 333 -31.12 -7.58 -19.82
N LEU A 334 -30.13 -7.50 -18.94
CA LEU A 334 -29.33 -8.62 -18.46
C LEU A 334 -29.76 -8.97 -17.03
N GLY A 335 -30.16 -10.22 -16.82
CA GLY A 335 -30.64 -10.71 -15.52
C GLY A 335 -29.71 -11.69 -14.82
N THR A 336 -28.75 -12.30 -15.52
CA THR A 336 -27.88 -13.35 -14.97
C THR A 336 -26.46 -13.25 -15.49
N LEU A 337 -25.48 -13.72 -14.70
CA LEU A 337 -24.07 -13.81 -15.12
C LEU A 337 -23.87 -14.61 -16.43
N ASN A 338 -24.68 -15.64 -16.64
CA ASN A 338 -24.56 -16.46 -17.85
C ASN A 338 -24.89 -15.67 -19.13
N GLN A 339 -25.77 -14.68 -19.06
CA GLN A 339 -26.07 -13.79 -20.19
C GLN A 339 -24.86 -12.91 -20.55
N LEU A 340 -23.98 -12.63 -19.57
CA LEU A 340 -22.74 -11.88 -19.76
C LEU A 340 -21.58 -12.76 -20.27
N GLY A 341 -21.78 -14.08 -20.41
CA GLY A 341 -20.68 -15.01 -20.72
C GLY A 341 -19.91 -15.47 -19.48
N ILE A 342 -20.40 -15.16 -18.27
CA ILE A 342 -19.75 -15.60 -17.02
C ILE A 342 -20.53 -16.78 -16.45
N THR A 343 -19.89 -17.95 -16.39
CA THR A 343 -20.54 -19.20 -15.99
C THR A 343 -19.94 -19.76 -14.70
N LEU A 344 -20.82 -20.23 -13.81
CA LEU A 344 -20.40 -20.94 -12.60
C LEU A 344 -20.13 -22.42 -12.97
N GLN A 345 -18.88 -22.84 -12.83
CA GLN A 345 -18.42 -24.19 -13.15
C GLN A 345 -18.78 -25.20 -12.02
N ARG A 346 -18.63 -26.50 -12.31
CA ARG A 346 -18.92 -27.58 -11.36
C ARG A 346 -18.01 -27.56 -10.11
N ASP A 347 -16.79 -27.07 -10.26
CA ASP A 347 -15.83 -26.88 -9.16
C ASP A 347 -16.12 -25.63 -8.32
N GLY A 348 -17.16 -24.88 -8.68
CA GLY A 348 -17.58 -23.66 -8.02
C GLY A 348 -16.80 -22.41 -8.41
N LYS A 349 -15.94 -22.46 -9.42
CA LYS A 349 -15.25 -21.31 -10.00
C LYS A 349 -16.09 -20.64 -11.08
N LEU A 350 -15.77 -19.38 -11.36
CA LEU A 350 -16.31 -18.64 -12.50
C LEU A 350 -15.39 -18.79 -13.71
N ALA A 351 -15.97 -18.98 -14.89
CA ALA A 351 -15.28 -18.93 -16.18
C ALA A 351 -15.90 -17.85 -17.06
N VAL A 352 -15.07 -17.18 -17.86
CA VAL A 352 -15.46 -16.10 -18.76
C VAL A 352 -15.41 -16.61 -20.21
N ASP A 353 -16.43 -16.28 -20.97
CA ASP A 353 -16.44 -16.31 -22.44
C ASP A 353 -16.01 -14.92 -22.93
N ASP A 354 -14.73 -14.81 -23.31
CA ASP A 354 -14.11 -13.53 -23.69
C ASP A 354 -14.73 -12.92 -24.94
N ASP A 355 -15.21 -13.71 -25.89
CA ASP A 355 -15.83 -13.22 -27.12
C ASP A 355 -17.17 -12.57 -26.78
N LYS A 356 -18.02 -13.26 -26.03
CA LYS A 356 -19.31 -12.76 -25.59
C LYS A 356 -19.20 -11.54 -24.72
N LEU A 357 -18.24 -11.54 -23.78
CA LEU A 357 -18.00 -10.38 -22.92
C LEU A 357 -17.52 -9.18 -23.74
N SER A 358 -16.63 -9.38 -24.71
CA SER A 358 -16.13 -8.32 -25.58
C SER A 358 -17.23 -7.66 -26.39
N ASP A 359 -18.12 -8.47 -26.94
CA ASP A 359 -19.28 -7.98 -27.72
C ASP A 359 -20.23 -7.13 -26.83
N LEU A 360 -20.49 -7.59 -25.61
CA LEU A 360 -21.37 -6.85 -24.68
C LEU A 360 -20.74 -5.54 -24.22
N VAL A 361 -19.45 -5.54 -23.90
CA VAL A 361 -18.73 -4.33 -23.47
C VAL A 361 -18.69 -3.29 -24.59
N ALA A 362 -18.51 -3.71 -25.85
CA ALA A 362 -18.48 -2.83 -27.00
C ALA A 362 -19.87 -2.25 -27.35
N ASN A 363 -20.90 -3.11 -27.35
CA ASN A 363 -22.20 -2.78 -27.94
C ASN A 363 -23.27 -2.40 -26.91
N ASN A 364 -23.18 -2.90 -25.66
CA ASN A 364 -24.23 -2.73 -24.65
C ASN A 364 -23.68 -2.42 -23.23
N PRO A 365 -22.82 -1.40 -23.06
CA PRO A 365 -22.22 -1.07 -21.75
C PRO A 365 -23.26 -0.56 -20.74
N GLN A 366 -24.39 -0.02 -21.20
CA GLN A 366 -25.46 0.39 -20.30
C GLN A 366 -26.11 -0.82 -19.62
N ALA A 367 -26.38 -1.90 -20.36
CA ALA A 367 -26.91 -3.13 -19.77
C ALA A 367 -25.94 -3.77 -18.77
N LEU A 368 -24.61 -3.64 -19.00
CA LEU A 368 -23.58 -4.04 -18.03
C LEU A 368 -23.63 -3.16 -16.76
N SER A 369 -23.77 -1.85 -16.94
CA SER A 369 -23.93 -0.91 -15.82
C SER A 369 -25.16 -1.25 -14.98
N ASP A 370 -26.30 -1.46 -15.63
CA ASP A 370 -27.57 -1.79 -14.99
C ASP A 370 -27.49 -3.12 -14.24
N PHE A 371 -26.79 -4.10 -14.81
CA PHE A 371 -26.59 -5.41 -14.20
C PHE A 371 -25.66 -5.36 -12.96
N PHE A 372 -24.51 -4.72 -13.08
CA PHE A 372 -23.52 -4.72 -11.98
C PHE A 372 -23.77 -3.62 -10.95
N ALA A 373 -23.94 -2.37 -11.39
CA ALA A 373 -24.10 -1.23 -10.51
C ALA A 373 -25.57 -0.94 -10.17
N GLY A 374 -26.50 -1.25 -11.11
CA GLY A 374 -27.93 -0.99 -10.93
C GLY A 374 -28.28 0.50 -11.01
N ASP A 375 -29.57 0.80 -10.85
CA ASP A 375 -30.10 2.16 -10.73
C ASP A 375 -29.78 2.80 -9.36
N LYS A 376 -29.59 1.95 -8.35
CA LYS A 376 -29.08 2.28 -7.02
C LYS A 376 -27.97 1.32 -6.67
N LYS A 377 -26.99 1.81 -5.91
CA LYS A 377 -25.80 1.04 -5.53
C LYS A 377 -26.09 -0.34 -4.91
N GLU A 378 -27.29 -0.58 -4.42
CA GLU A 378 -27.70 -1.81 -3.75
C GLU A 378 -28.44 -2.79 -4.66
N ASN A 379 -28.93 -2.34 -5.82
CA ASN A 379 -29.82 -3.12 -6.68
C ASN A 379 -29.08 -4.00 -7.69
N GLY A 380 -27.90 -3.56 -8.15
CA GLY A 380 -27.07 -4.34 -9.04
C GLY A 380 -26.40 -5.54 -8.35
N LEU A 381 -25.86 -6.46 -9.14
CA LEU A 381 -25.13 -7.64 -8.62
C LEU A 381 -23.99 -7.25 -7.69
N ALA A 382 -23.20 -6.25 -8.07
CA ALA A 382 -22.07 -5.79 -7.27
C ALA A 382 -22.53 -5.18 -5.92
N GLY A 383 -23.63 -4.45 -5.91
CA GLY A 383 -24.21 -3.91 -4.69
C GLY A 383 -24.71 -5.01 -3.74
N LYS A 384 -25.42 -6.00 -4.27
CA LYS A 384 -25.89 -7.17 -3.51
C LYS A 384 -24.71 -7.97 -2.92
N LEU A 385 -23.64 -8.17 -3.71
CA LEU A 385 -22.41 -8.84 -3.24
C LEU A 385 -21.71 -8.02 -2.16
N SER A 386 -21.52 -6.72 -2.37
CA SER A 386 -20.87 -5.83 -1.39
C SER A 386 -21.62 -5.88 -0.06
N THR A 387 -22.94 -5.69 -0.06
CA THR A 387 -23.78 -5.78 1.15
C THR A 387 -23.63 -7.14 1.84
N THR A 388 -23.61 -8.22 1.06
CA THR A 388 -23.49 -9.58 1.62
C THR A 388 -22.11 -9.79 2.26
N ILE A 389 -21.03 -9.33 1.62
CA ILE A 389 -19.67 -9.43 2.14
C ILE A 389 -19.52 -8.54 3.38
N ASP A 390 -20.03 -7.31 3.36
CA ASP A 390 -20.05 -6.41 4.52
C ASP A 390 -20.71 -7.05 5.74
N GLN A 391 -21.85 -7.70 5.54
CA GLN A 391 -22.54 -8.43 6.61
C GLN A 391 -21.72 -9.59 7.16
N MET A 392 -20.93 -10.28 6.33
CA MET A 392 -20.03 -11.36 6.76
C MET A 392 -18.82 -10.86 7.54
N LEU A 393 -18.27 -9.70 7.15
CA LEU A 393 -17.05 -9.10 7.69
C LEU A 393 -17.32 -8.15 8.86
N SER A 394 -18.56 -7.70 9.06
CA SER A 394 -18.95 -6.78 10.15
C SER A 394 -18.57 -7.33 11.53
N ASN A 395 -18.58 -6.48 12.55
CA ASN A 395 -18.27 -6.87 13.93
C ASN A 395 -19.16 -8.00 14.48
N ASN A 396 -20.42 -8.11 13.98
CA ASN A 396 -21.36 -9.17 14.29
C ASN A 396 -21.47 -10.19 13.14
N GLY A 397 -20.57 -10.12 12.17
CA GLY A 397 -20.54 -11.02 11.03
C GLY A 397 -19.97 -12.40 11.37
N VAL A 398 -20.33 -13.37 10.55
CA VAL A 398 -19.98 -14.80 10.79
C VAL A 398 -18.48 -15.03 10.91
N VAL A 399 -17.65 -14.28 10.20
CA VAL A 399 -16.18 -14.41 10.25
C VAL A 399 -15.66 -13.90 11.60
N LYS A 400 -16.07 -12.70 12.02
CA LYS A 400 -15.61 -12.12 13.29
C LYS A 400 -16.08 -12.93 14.49
N LEU A 401 -17.31 -13.42 14.45
CA LEU A 401 -17.82 -14.31 15.50
C LEU A 401 -17.04 -15.63 15.59
N ALA A 402 -16.65 -16.21 14.45
CA ALA A 402 -15.85 -17.42 14.43
C ALA A 402 -14.45 -17.18 15.02
N ILE A 403 -13.80 -16.08 14.66
CA ILE A 403 -12.50 -15.67 15.23
C ILE A 403 -12.62 -15.48 16.75
N SER A 404 -13.59 -14.69 17.20
CA SER A 404 -13.80 -14.44 18.65
C SER A 404 -14.14 -15.71 19.42
N GLY A 405 -14.87 -16.64 18.81
CA GLY A 405 -15.12 -17.96 19.37
C GLY A 405 -13.86 -18.79 19.57
N ALA A 406 -12.95 -18.76 18.57
CA ALA A 406 -11.66 -19.44 18.66
C ALA A 406 -10.71 -18.77 19.68
N GLU A 407 -10.67 -17.42 19.73
CA GLU A 407 -9.92 -16.65 20.74
C GLU A 407 -10.38 -16.98 22.16
N ASN A 408 -11.69 -17.01 22.40
CA ASN A 408 -12.24 -17.41 23.71
C ASN A 408 -11.87 -18.85 24.09
N ARG A 409 -11.79 -19.73 23.08
CA ARG A 409 -11.36 -21.10 23.28
C ARG A 409 -9.89 -21.17 23.68
N VAL A 410 -9.01 -20.40 23.01
CA VAL A 410 -7.58 -20.27 23.38
C VAL A 410 -7.47 -19.81 24.82
N LYS A 411 -8.17 -18.73 25.21
CA LYS A 411 -8.17 -18.23 26.59
C LYS A 411 -8.60 -19.29 27.61
N SER A 412 -9.66 -20.03 27.32
CA SER A 412 -10.13 -21.11 28.21
C SER A 412 -9.10 -22.26 28.33
N LEU A 413 -8.38 -22.55 27.24
CA LEU A 413 -7.29 -23.54 27.25
C LEU A 413 -6.08 -23.03 28.03
N ASP A 414 -5.73 -21.77 27.96
CA ASP A 414 -4.67 -21.15 28.78
C ASP A 414 -5.00 -21.25 30.27
N GLU A 415 -6.20 -20.89 30.66
CA GLU A 415 -6.65 -21.01 32.05
C GLU A 415 -6.62 -22.49 32.53
N ARG A 416 -6.95 -23.42 31.63
CA ARG A 416 -6.87 -24.86 31.94
C ARG A 416 -5.43 -25.34 32.08
N PHE A 417 -4.54 -24.84 31.24
CA PHE A 417 -3.10 -25.10 31.26
C PHE A 417 -2.51 -24.63 32.60
N GLU A 418 -2.74 -23.39 32.98
CA GLU A 418 -2.27 -22.82 34.24
C GLU A 418 -2.79 -23.62 35.47
N ARG A 419 -4.08 -23.95 35.49
CA ARG A 419 -4.64 -24.80 36.57
C ARG A 419 -3.97 -26.18 36.64
N MET A 420 -3.62 -26.75 35.50
CA MET A 420 -2.94 -28.07 35.43
C MET A 420 -1.51 -27.92 35.93
N GLU A 421 -0.76 -26.88 35.57
CA GLU A 421 0.60 -26.59 36.07
C GLU A 421 0.61 -26.49 37.60
N VAL A 422 -0.30 -25.70 38.17
CA VAL A 422 -0.44 -25.57 39.63
C VAL A 422 -0.74 -26.96 40.27
N THR A 423 -1.52 -27.79 39.61
CA THR A 423 -1.84 -29.16 40.10
C THR A 423 -0.60 -30.07 40.05
N ILE A 424 0.18 -29.98 38.98
CA ILE A 424 1.45 -30.72 38.83
C ILE A 424 2.44 -30.28 39.91
N GLU A 425 2.61 -28.96 40.13
CA GLU A 425 3.50 -28.44 41.17
C GLU A 425 3.12 -28.98 42.58
N ARG A 426 1.83 -28.93 42.92
CA ARG A 426 1.34 -29.48 44.18
C ARG A 426 1.60 -31.01 44.30
N THR A 427 1.42 -31.74 43.22
CA THR A 427 1.68 -33.19 43.16
C THR A 427 3.16 -33.46 43.35
N MET A 428 4.02 -32.70 42.66
CA MET A 428 5.48 -32.82 42.80
C MET A 428 5.98 -32.46 44.21
N SER A 429 5.40 -31.41 44.81
CA SER A 429 5.70 -31.05 46.19
C SER A 429 5.33 -32.18 47.16
N ARG A 430 4.19 -32.84 46.98
CA ARG A 430 3.78 -34.00 47.75
C ARG A 430 4.73 -35.19 47.54
N TYR A 431 5.12 -35.51 46.32
CA TYR A 431 6.08 -36.57 46.03
C TYR A 431 7.44 -36.27 46.67
N ARG A 432 7.96 -35.05 46.59
CA ARG A 432 9.20 -34.66 47.28
C ARG A 432 9.12 -34.90 48.80
N SER A 433 8.00 -34.54 49.43
CA SER A 433 7.80 -34.76 50.84
C SER A 433 7.75 -36.26 51.19
N GLN A 434 7.05 -37.08 50.39
CA GLN A 434 6.96 -38.54 50.58
C GLN A 434 8.32 -39.21 50.39
N PHE A 435 9.07 -38.83 49.35
CA PHE A 435 10.41 -39.36 49.12
C PHE A 435 11.41 -38.93 50.19
N GLY A 436 11.29 -37.70 50.71
CA GLY A 436 12.10 -37.25 51.85
C GLY A 436 11.84 -38.06 53.12
N GLN A 437 10.56 -38.42 53.39
CA GLN A 437 10.21 -39.33 54.51
C GLN A 437 10.74 -40.75 54.28
N LEU A 438 10.64 -41.26 53.05
CA LEU A 438 11.15 -42.58 52.67
C LEU A 438 12.68 -42.63 52.81
N ASP A 439 13.39 -41.63 52.31
CA ASP A 439 14.86 -41.51 52.44
C ASP A 439 15.30 -41.54 53.91
N SER A 440 14.62 -40.76 54.76
CA SER A 440 14.87 -40.76 56.21
C SER A 440 14.61 -42.07 56.84
N MET A 441 13.54 -42.80 56.48
CA MET A 441 13.20 -44.12 57.00
C MET A 441 14.24 -45.19 56.60
N ILE A 442 14.66 -45.15 55.31
CA ILE A 442 15.69 -46.08 54.81
C ILE A 442 17.05 -45.80 55.49
N ALA A 443 17.41 -44.52 55.66
CA ALA A 443 18.62 -44.11 56.35
C ALA A 443 18.63 -44.64 57.80
N GLN A 444 17.48 -44.56 58.51
CA GLN A 444 17.35 -45.17 59.89
C GLN A 444 17.45 -46.68 59.86
N MET A 445 16.83 -47.36 58.88
CA MET A 445 16.96 -48.81 58.70
C MET A 445 18.41 -49.21 58.43
N ASN A 446 19.11 -48.51 57.52
CA ASN A 446 20.50 -48.77 57.23
C ASN A 446 21.40 -48.58 58.45
N SER A 447 21.15 -47.52 59.23
CA SER A 447 21.86 -47.32 60.51
C SER A 447 21.60 -48.42 61.54
N MET A 448 20.34 -48.88 61.66
CA MET A 448 19.96 -49.93 62.53
C MET A 448 20.56 -51.28 62.08
N SER A 449 20.56 -51.53 60.76
CA SER A 449 21.19 -52.73 60.18
C SER A 449 22.70 -52.75 60.44
N SER A 450 23.37 -51.58 60.25
CA SER A 450 24.81 -51.44 60.53
C SER A 450 25.11 -51.66 62.03
N TYR A 451 24.26 -51.10 62.88
CA TYR A 451 24.38 -51.29 64.32
C TYR A 451 24.22 -52.81 64.71
N LEU A 452 23.19 -53.49 64.17
CA LEU A 452 23.00 -54.93 64.43
C LEU A 452 24.16 -55.73 63.87
N THR A 453 24.70 -55.41 62.69
CA THR A 453 25.87 -56.07 62.12
C THR A 453 27.08 -55.94 63.05
N GLN A 454 27.34 -54.72 63.54
CA GLN A 454 28.41 -54.51 64.53
C GLN A 454 28.22 -55.24 65.81
N GLN A 455 26.97 -55.36 66.29
CA GLN A 455 26.67 -56.20 67.53
C GLN A 455 26.90 -57.70 67.27
N PHE A 456 26.48 -58.18 66.08
CA PHE A 456 26.74 -59.58 65.71
C PHE A 456 28.23 -59.87 65.50
N ASP A 457 28.98 -58.93 64.88
CA ASP A 457 30.41 -59.10 64.76
C ASP A 457 31.13 -59.07 66.10
N ALA A 458 30.71 -58.21 67.05
CA ALA A 458 31.21 -58.14 68.39
C ALA A 458 30.88 -59.47 69.16
N LEU A 459 29.69 -60.01 69.00
CA LEU A 459 29.27 -61.28 69.60
C LEU A 459 30.06 -62.48 69.03
N ASN A 460 30.26 -62.50 67.68
CA ASN A 460 31.08 -63.53 67.02
C ASN A 460 32.57 -63.44 67.45
N ALA A 461 33.09 -62.19 67.56
CA ALA A 461 34.44 -62.00 68.10
C ALA A 461 34.58 -62.53 69.54
N GLN A 462 33.54 -62.39 70.34
CA GLN A 462 33.49 -62.85 71.70
C GLN A 462 33.35 -64.40 71.78
N LEU A 463 32.59 -64.99 70.84
CA LEU A 463 32.43 -66.48 70.77
C LEU A 463 33.65 -67.13 70.08
N GLY A 464 34.37 -66.50 69.16
CA GLY A 464 35.55 -67.00 68.48
C GLY A 464 36.84 -67.05 69.34
N ARG A 465 36.83 -66.46 70.52
CA ARG A 465 37.95 -66.48 71.48
C ARG A 465 37.94 -67.68 72.43
N LYS A 466 37.11 -68.69 72.17
CA LYS A 466 37.13 -69.95 72.85
C LYS A 466 37.48 -71.11 71.90
N ARG A 467 38.70 -71.04 71.32
CA ARG A 467 39.47 -72.22 70.90
C ARG A 467 40.94 -71.93 71.06
#